data_2e920be7323fa013d0c019d38cf6143a
#
_entry.id   2e920be7323fa013d0c019d38cf6143a
#
_cell.length_a   1.000
_cell.length_b   1.000
_cell.length_c   1.000
_cell.angle_alpha   90.00
_cell.angle_beta   90.00
_cell.angle_gamma   90.00
#
_symmetry.space_group_name_H-M   'P 1'
#
loop_
_entity.id
_entity.type
_entity.pdbx_description
1 polymer ?
#
loop_
_entity_poly.entity_id
_entity_poly.type
_entity_poly.pdbx_seq_one_letter_code
_entity_poly.pdbx_strand_id
1 'polypeptide(L)'
;MIILSVPRWHIGDGHFCTLPKILNFRGETIMPSKAILEQKQALVADLSDRLKNSVAGVIVNYSGISVADDTKLRKQLREAGVVYTVAKNTLIKRAAADAGVEIDDAVLNGTTAIATCDSDYIAAAKILNEYADGNKKGFEIKAGFIDGKKMTVDEVKKLAKTPSRETLLTQLAFGLNATIQGLAIAIKAIADKQSEGAGEAPAAE
;
A
#
# COMPACT_ATOMS: atom_id res chain seq x y z
N MET A 1 38.80 -51.24 -6.87
CA MET A 1 38.68 -50.75 -5.48
C MET A 1 39.23 -49.35 -5.45
N ILE A 2 38.35 -48.35 -5.73
CA ILE A 2 38.72 -46.95 -5.85
C ILE A 2 38.20 -46.26 -4.59
N ILE A 3 39.13 -45.85 -3.74
CA ILE A 3 38.87 -45.17 -2.49
C ILE A 3 38.54 -43.70 -2.83
N LEU A 4 37.29 -43.32 -2.68
CA LEU A 4 36.83 -41.91 -2.77
C LEU A 4 37.32 -41.15 -1.53
N SER A 5 38.32 -40.31 -1.70
CA SER A 5 38.77 -39.37 -0.66
C SER A 5 37.73 -38.26 -0.50
N VAL A 6 37.07 -38.25 0.65
CA VAL A 6 36.17 -37.15 1.06
C VAL A 6 37.02 -35.93 1.45
N PRO A 7 36.81 -34.75 0.92
CA PRO A 7 37.54 -33.55 1.32
C PRO A 7 37.18 -33.16 2.75
N ARG A 8 38.21 -33.07 3.60
CA ARG A 8 38.14 -32.64 5.00
C ARG A 8 37.87 -31.15 5.08
N TRP A 9 36.75 -30.79 5.65
CA TRP A 9 36.38 -29.40 5.90
C TRP A 9 37.28 -28.77 6.95
N HIS A 10 38.08 -27.80 6.56
CA HIS A 10 38.77 -26.88 7.47
C HIS A 10 37.89 -25.70 7.73
N ILE A 11 37.52 -25.48 8.97
CA ILE A 11 36.83 -24.29 9.46
C ILE A 11 37.95 -23.33 9.89
N GLY A 12 38.13 -22.26 9.11
CA GLY A 12 39.03 -21.18 9.44
C GLY A 12 38.73 -19.99 8.56
N ASP A 13 38.44 -18.87 9.24
CA ASP A 13 38.49 -17.48 8.76
C ASP A 13 37.47 -17.00 7.71
N GLY A 14 36.38 -16.46 8.21
CA GLY A 14 35.77 -15.17 7.87
C GLY A 14 35.35 -14.85 6.43
N HIS A 15 35.41 -15.78 5.47
CA HIS A 15 34.94 -15.53 4.12
C HIS A 15 33.55 -16.10 3.88
N PHE A 16 32.63 -15.18 3.60
CA PHE A 16 31.28 -15.42 3.11
C PHE A 16 31.29 -16.51 2.04
N CYS A 17 30.72 -17.66 2.38
CA CYS A 17 30.61 -18.80 1.48
C CYS A 17 29.70 -18.42 0.31
N THR A 18 30.30 -18.00 -0.80
CA THR A 18 29.61 -17.96 -2.09
C THR A 18 29.24 -19.41 -2.42
N LEU A 19 27.94 -19.72 -2.31
CA LEU A 19 27.39 -21.02 -2.70
C LEU A 19 27.94 -21.39 -4.09
N PRO A 20 28.59 -22.56 -4.23
CA PRO A 20 29.09 -22.99 -5.54
C PRO A 20 27.89 -23.07 -6.48
N LYS A 21 28.01 -22.45 -7.66
CA LYS A 21 27.10 -22.68 -8.78
C LYS A 21 26.81 -24.16 -8.85
N ILE A 22 25.54 -24.55 -8.73
CA ILE A 22 25.12 -25.92 -8.89
C ILE A 22 25.49 -26.34 -10.32
N LEU A 23 26.66 -26.96 -10.45
CA LEU A 23 27.10 -27.59 -11.69
C LEU A 23 26.33 -28.88 -11.84
N ASN A 24 25.49 -28.98 -12.85
CA ASN A 24 24.95 -30.26 -13.25
C ASN A 24 26.09 -31.20 -13.69
N PHE A 25 25.89 -32.47 -13.53
CA PHE A 25 26.83 -33.58 -13.79
C PHE A 25 27.44 -33.60 -15.23
N ARG A 26 27.03 -32.67 -16.10
CA ARG A 26 27.55 -32.49 -17.49
C ARG A 26 28.30 -31.18 -17.72
N GLY A 27 28.63 -30.41 -16.68
CA GLY A 27 29.42 -29.20 -16.86
C GLY A 27 28.72 -28.05 -17.62
N GLU A 28 27.45 -28.20 -17.95
CA GLU A 28 26.67 -27.16 -18.63
C GLU A 28 25.98 -26.27 -17.60
N THR A 29 26.24 -25.00 -17.63
CA THR A 29 25.46 -24.00 -16.87
C THR A 29 24.04 -24.04 -17.41
N ILE A 30 23.06 -24.43 -16.57
CA ILE A 30 21.63 -24.38 -16.95
C ILE A 30 21.28 -22.91 -17.16
N MET A 31 21.37 -22.46 -18.39
CA MET A 31 20.76 -21.19 -18.78
C MET A 31 19.25 -21.39 -18.84
N PRO A 32 18.46 -20.49 -18.21
CA PRO A 32 17.01 -20.54 -18.37
C PRO A 32 16.68 -20.46 -19.86
N SER A 33 15.68 -21.24 -20.29
CA SER A 33 15.21 -21.23 -21.68
C SER A 33 14.94 -19.79 -22.14
N LYS A 34 15.33 -19.44 -23.38
CA LYS A 34 15.11 -18.10 -23.95
C LYS A 34 13.64 -17.66 -23.82
N ALA A 35 12.71 -18.56 -24.07
CA ALA A 35 11.27 -18.29 -23.93
C ALA A 35 10.87 -17.87 -22.50
N ILE A 36 11.48 -18.47 -21.47
CA ILE A 36 11.22 -18.08 -20.07
C ILE A 36 11.84 -16.72 -19.74
N LEU A 37 12.97 -16.38 -20.35
CA LEU A 37 13.59 -15.06 -20.18
C LEU A 37 12.72 -13.97 -20.82
N GLU A 38 12.24 -14.19 -22.02
CA GLU A 38 11.36 -13.27 -22.74
C GLU A 38 10.05 -13.02 -21.95
N GLN A 39 9.43 -14.06 -21.42
CA GLN A 39 8.25 -13.92 -20.55
C GLN A 39 8.52 -13.08 -19.30
N LYS A 40 9.67 -13.27 -18.65
CA LYS A 40 10.03 -12.46 -17.47
C LYS A 40 10.33 -11.02 -17.83
N GLN A 41 10.94 -10.78 -18.98
CA GLN A 41 11.21 -9.43 -19.48
C GLN A 41 9.90 -8.71 -19.83
N ALA A 42 8.95 -9.38 -20.46
CA ALA A 42 7.62 -8.84 -20.73
C ALA A 42 6.90 -8.46 -19.43
N LEU A 43 6.92 -9.35 -18.41
CA LEU A 43 6.33 -9.02 -17.09
C LEU A 43 7.01 -7.82 -16.41
N VAL A 44 8.33 -7.66 -16.53
CA VAL A 44 9.02 -6.49 -15.98
C VAL A 44 8.63 -5.23 -16.75
N ALA A 45 8.52 -5.29 -18.07
CA ALA A 45 8.09 -4.17 -18.90
C ALA A 45 6.65 -3.74 -18.53
N ASP A 46 5.71 -4.69 -18.45
CA ASP A 46 4.33 -4.41 -18.03
C ASP A 46 4.26 -3.77 -16.64
N LEU A 47 5.07 -4.26 -15.68
CA LEU A 47 5.14 -3.69 -14.32
C LEU A 47 5.77 -2.29 -14.33
N SER A 48 6.84 -2.07 -15.11
CA SER A 48 7.50 -0.77 -15.19
C SER A 48 6.58 0.29 -15.81
N ASP A 49 5.82 -0.07 -16.84
CA ASP A 49 4.86 0.84 -17.49
C ASP A 49 3.70 1.20 -16.54
N ARG A 50 3.20 0.23 -15.76
CA ARG A 50 2.21 0.50 -14.72
C ARG A 50 2.74 1.41 -13.62
N LEU A 51 3.97 1.18 -13.15
CA LEU A 51 4.60 2.00 -12.12
C LEU A 51 4.86 3.43 -12.62
N LYS A 52 5.23 3.62 -13.88
CA LYS A 52 5.42 4.95 -14.49
C LYS A 52 4.12 5.72 -14.65
N ASN A 53 3.05 5.03 -15.01
CA ASN A 53 1.73 5.65 -15.22
C ASN A 53 1.00 5.87 -13.91
N SER A 54 1.35 5.14 -12.83
CA SER A 54 0.71 5.27 -11.53
C SER A 54 1.20 6.51 -10.78
N VAL A 55 0.26 7.24 -10.23
CA VAL A 55 0.50 8.43 -9.40
C VAL A 55 0.87 8.02 -7.97
N ALA A 56 0.23 6.99 -7.46
CA ALA A 56 0.49 6.46 -6.13
C ALA A 56 0.47 4.94 -6.13
N GLY A 57 1.25 4.34 -5.22
CA GLY A 57 1.21 2.91 -4.99
C GLY A 57 1.53 2.54 -3.55
N VAL A 58 0.97 1.42 -3.13
CA VAL A 58 1.16 0.88 -1.79
C VAL A 58 1.68 -0.55 -1.89
N ILE A 59 2.73 -0.83 -1.14
CA ILE A 59 3.35 -2.14 -1.05
C ILE A 59 2.87 -2.80 0.24
N VAL A 60 2.28 -3.99 0.10
CA VAL A 60 1.73 -4.73 1.23
C VAL A 60 2.30 -6.13 1.32
N ASN A 61 2.36 -6.63 2.55
CA ASN A 61 2.57 -8.05 2.82
C ASN A 61 1.22 -8.75 2.74
N TYR A 62 1.14 -9.79 1.93
CA TYR A 62 -0.13 -10.45 1.68
C TYR A 62 -0.17 -11.90 2.22
N SER A 63 0.43 -12.15 3.35
CA SER A 63 0.43 -13.46 3.96
C SER A 63 -0.81 -13.67 4.85
N GLY A 64 -1.31 -14.90 4.93
CA GLY A 64 -2.37 -15.27 5.86
C GLY A 64 -3.80 -14.79 5.51
N ILE A 65 -4.03 -14.37 4.28
CA ILE A 65 -5.37 -13.96 3.82
C ILE A 65 -6.19 -15.17 3.39
N SER A 66 -7.49 -15.19 3.75
CA SER A 66 -8.45 -16.16 3.22
C SER A 66 -8.77 -15.84 1.76
N VAL A 67 -9.02 -16.87 0.94
CA VAL A 67 -9.41 -16.70 -0.48
C VAL A 67 -10.69 -15.85 -0.62
N ALA A 68 -11.63 -16.02 0.31
CA ALA A 68 -12.88 -15.24 0.31
C ALA A 68 -12.62 -13.75 0.53
N ASP A 69 -11.71 -13.43 1.44
CA ASP A 69 -11.36 -12.04 1.77
C ASP A 69 -10.49 -11.40 0.69
N ASP A 70 -9.55 -12.15 0.08
CA ASP A 70 -8.77 -11.67 -1.07
C ASP A 70 -9.68 -11.33 -2.26
N THR A 71 -10.71 -12.15 -2.50
CA THR A 71 -11.69 -11.89 -3.56
C THR A 71 -12.49 -10.60 -3.30
N LYS A 72 -12.91 -10.36 -2.05
CA LYS A 72 -13.60 -9.12 -1.65
C LYS A 72 -12.68 -7.91 -1.81
N LEU A 73 -11.44 -8.01 -1.30
CA LEU A 73 -10.43 -6.96 -1.41
C LEU A 73 -10.16 -6.58 -2.87
N ARG A 74 -9.93 -7.56 -3.73
CA ARG A 74 -9.73 -7.33 -5.17
C ARG A 74 -10.93 -6.71 -5.86
N LYS A 75 -12.15 -7.03 -5.42
CA LYS A 75 -13.37 -6.43 -5.93
C LYS A 75 -13.42 -4.94 -5.56
N GLN A 76 -13.24 -4.60 -4.29
CA GLN A 76 -13.23 -3.23 -3.79
C GLN A 76 -12.13 -2.39 -4.46
N LEU A 77 -10.92 -2.94 -4.61
CA LEU A 77 -9.82 -2.25 -5.28
C LEU A 77 -10.13 -1.97 -6.76
N ARG A 78 -10.74 -2.93 -7.48
CA ARG A 78 -11.16 -2.71 -8.88
C ARG A 78 -12.26 -1.67 -9.02
N GLU A 79 -13.23 -1.64 -8.10
CA GLU A 79 -14.28 -0.62 -8.05
C GLU A 79 -13.71 0.78 -7.80
N ALA A 80 -12.62 0.87 -7.05
CA ALA A 80 -11.88 2.11 -6.82
C ALA A 80 -10.84 2.46 -7.90
N GLY A 81 -10.75 1.67 -9.00
CA GLY A 81 -9.78 1.91 -10.07
C GLY A 81 -8.34 1.58 -9.71
N VAL A 82 -8.12 0.78 -8.67
CA VAL A 82 -6.79 0.37 -8.21
C VAL A 82 -6.40 -0.98 -8.81
N VAL A 83 -5.23 -1.05 -9.41
CA VAL A 83 -4.67 -2.30 -9.95
C VAL A 83 -3.85 -2.99 -8.88
N TYR A 84 -4.32 -4.15 -8.42
CA TYR A 84 -3.65 -4.96 -7.41
C TYR A 84 -2.94 -6.15 -8.06
N THR A 85 -1.62 -6.20 -7.95
CA THR A 85 -0.78 -7.22 -8.56
C THR A 85 0.16 -7.84 -7.54
N VAL A 86 0.19 -9.18 -7.50
CA VAL A 86 1.16 -9.95 -6.72
C VAL A 86 2.28 -10.37 -7.65
N ALA A 87 3.51 -9.98 -7.37
CA ALA A 87 4.64 -10.29 -8.20
C ALA A 87 5.87 -10.68 -7.36
N LYS A 88 6.83 -11.36 -8.00
CA LYS A 88 8.08 -11.76 -7.34
C LYS A 88 8.92 -10.52 -7.03
N ASN A 89 9.44 -10.42 -5.80
CA ASN A 89 10.22 -9.27 -5.32
C ASN A 89 11.37 -8.88 -6.24
N THR A 90 12.06 -9.85 -6.83
CA THR A 90 13.15 -9.57 -7.78
C THR A 90 12.70 -8.92 -9.07
N LEU A 91 11.45 -9.18 -9.53
CA LEU A 91 10.87 -8.52 -10.70
C LEU A 91 10.40 -7.11 -10.34
N ILE A 92 9.79 -6.97 -9.16
CA ILE A 92 9.39 -5.66 -8.60
C ILE A 92 10.60 -4.73 -8.48
N LYS A 93 11.72 -5.22 -7.92
CA LYS A 93 12.96 -4.45 -7.79
C LYS A 93 13.48 -3.94 -9.13
N ARG A 94 13.47 -4.79 -10.16
CA ARG A 94 13.89 -4.39 -11.52
C ARG A 94 12.95 -3.37 -12.12
N ALA A 95 11.64 -3.64 -12.05
CA ALA A 95 10.62 -2.72 -12.56
C ALA A 95 10.66 -1.35 -11.87
N ALA A 96 10.91 -1.31 -10.55
CA ALA A 96 11.07 -0.07 -9.79
C ALA A 96 12.33 0.72 -10.21
N ALA A 97 13.45 0.02 -10.43
CA ALA A 97 14.68 0.64 -10.95
C ALA A 97 14.47 1.24 -12.35
N ASP A 98 13.76 0.52 -13.24
CA ASP A 98 13.43 0.97 -14.60
C ASP A 98 12.39 2.12 -14.60
N ALA A 99 11.52 2.17 -13.60
CA ALA A 99 10.53 3.24 -13.41
C ALA A 99 11.09 4.47 -12.67
N GLY A 100 12.27 4.36 -12.02
CA GLY A 100 12.86 5.43 -11.23
C GLY A 100 12.18 5.63 -9.86
N VAL A 101 11.47 4.62 -9.37
CA VAL A 101 10.81 4.65 -8.04
C VAL A 101 11.78 4.13 -6.99
N GLU A 102 12.01 4.92 -5.94
CA GLU A 102 12.87 4.54 -4.83
C GLU A 102 12.15 3.55 -3.89
N ILE A 103 12.53 2.28 -3.94
CA ILE A 103 12.02 1.25 -3.03
C ILE A 103 13.19 0.64 -2.27
N ASP A 104 13.12 0.63 -0.93
CA ASP A 104 14.16 0.02 -0.09
C ASP A 104 14.13 -1.51 -0.22
N ASP A 105 15.29 -2.13 -0.36
CA ASP A 105 15.43 -3.60 -0.44
C ASP A 105 14.89 -4.32 0.81
N ALA A 106 14.93 -3.64 1.96
CA ALA A 106 14.39 -4.17 3.22
C ALA A 106 12.87 -4.38 3.17
N VAL A 107 12.14 -3.57 2.39
CA VAL A 107 10.68 -3.65 2.24
C VAL A 107 10.27 -4.84 1.36
N LEU A 108 11.14 -5.24 0.42
CA LEU A 108 10.88 -6.33 -0.52
C LEU A 108 11.19 -7.73 0.04
N ASN A 109 11.20 -7.90 1.36
CA ASN A 109 11.38 -9.20 2.00
C ASN A 109 10.03 -9.89 2.23
N GLY A 110 9.95 -11.21 2.00
CA GLY A 110 8.74 -12.02 2.18
C GLY A 110 7.74 -11.89 1.03
N THR A 111 6.47 -12.14 1.32
CA THR A 111 5.37 -12.01 0.34
C THR A 111 5.08 -10.53 0.08
N THR A 112 4.91 -10.17 -1.17
CA THR A 112 4.72 -8.78 -1.56
C THR A 112 3.66 -8.66 -2.65
N ALA A 113 2.72 -7.76 -2.43
CA ALA A 113 1.77 -7.31 -3.42
C ALA A 113 1.87 -5.80 -3.59
N ILE A 114 1.64 -5.32 -4.78
CA ILE A 114 1.63 -3.90 -5.13
C ILE A 114 0.23 -3.51 -5.57
N ALA A 115 -0.29 -2.46 -4.96
CA ALA A 115 -1.50 -1.78 -5.39
C ALA A 115 -1.10 -0.46 -6.04
N THR A 116 -1.37 -0.27 -7.33
CA THR A 116 -1.10 0.97 -8.07
C THR A 116 -2.39 1.68 -8.41
N CYS A 117 -2.39 3.00 -8.32
CA CYS A 117 -3.53 3.84 -8.61
C CYS A 117 -3.11 4.94 -9.59
N ASP A 118 -3.92 5.14 -10.64
CA ASP A 118 -3.61 6.11 -11.69
C ASP A 118 -4.27 7.48 -11.45
N SER A 119 -5.40 7.53 -10.73
CA SER A 119 -6.20 8.75 -10.56
C SER A 119 -6.19 9.29 -9.13
N ASP A 120 -6.28 8.41 -8.11
CA ASP A 120 -6.46 8.81 -6.71
C ASP A 120 -5.31 8.39 -5.82
N TYR A 121 -4.66 9.34 -5.15
CA TYR A 121 -3.57 9.10 -4.20
C TYR A 121 -4.02 8.33 -2.94
N ILE A 122 -5.30 8.44 -2.58
CA ILE A 122 -5.81 8.03 -1.26
C ILE A 122 -6.55 6.69 -1.33
N ALA A 123 -7.22 6.39 -2.46
CA ALA A 123 -8.11 5.23 -2.57
C ALA A 123 -7.43 3.90 -2.22
N ALA A 124 -6.24 3.65 -2.77
CA ALA A 124 -5.48 2.44 -2.47
C ALA A 124 -5.09 2.35 -0.98
N ALA A 125 -4.56 3.44 -0.42
CA ALA A 125 -4.12 3.48 0.97
C ALA A 125 -5.29 3.30 1.95
N LYS A 126 -6.46 3.89 1.67
CA LYS A 126 -7.65 3.80 2.51
C LYS A 126 -8.18 2.37 2.58
N ILE A 127 -8.42 1.74 1.42
CA ILE A 127 -8.95 0.37 1.36
C ILE A 127 -8.00 -0.63 2.01
N LEU A 128 -6.69 -0.51 1.74
CA LEU A 128 -5.68 -1.41 2.29
C LEU A 128 -5.49 -1.22 3.80
N ASN A 129 -5.58 0.02 4.31
CA ASN A 129 -5.49 0.27 5.74
C ASN A 129 -6.74 -0.22 6.48
N GLU A 130 -7.93 0.01 5.94
CA GLU A 130 -9.19 -0.51 6.50
C GLU A 130 -9.17 -2.04 6.58
N TYR A 131 -8.64 -2.68 5.53
CA TYR A 131 -8.46 -4.12 5.52
C TYR A 131 -7.40 -4.60 6.52
N ALA A 132 -6.29 -3.89 6.67
CA ALA A 132 -5.23 -4.20 7.63
C ALA A 132 -5.72 -4.08 9.07
N ASP A 133 -6.54 -3.07 9.38
CA ASP A 133 -7.14 -2.88 10.70
C ASP A 133 -8.16 -3.98 11.03
N GLY A 134 -8.90 -4.48 10.02
CA GLY A 134 -9.86 -5.58 10.16
C GLY A 134 -9.21 -6.97 10.29
N ASN A 135 -8.12 -7.22 9.59
CA ASN A 135 -7.46 -8.52 9.49
C ASN A 135 -6.02 -8.46 10.00
N LYS A 136 -5.83 -8.52 11.32
CA LYS A 136 -4.51 -8.48 11.98
C LYS A 136 -3.62 -9.70 11.74
N LYS A 137 -4.06 -10.71 10.98
CA LYS A 137 -3.34 -11.98 10.78
C LYS A 137 -2.48 -11.92 9.52
N GLY A 138 -1.35 -11.21 9.56
CA GLY A 138 -0.32 -11.30 8.55
C GLY A 138 -0.43 -10.33 7.36
N PHE A 139 -1.50 -9.53 7.27
CA PHE A 139 -1.60 -8.44 6.29
C PHE A 139 -1.05 -7.15 6.90
N GLU A 140 0.05 -6.67 6.34
CA GLU A 140 0.74 -5.47 6.83
C GLU A 140 1.13 -4.56 5.66
N ILE A 141 0.98 -3.27 5.85
CA ILE A 141 1.50 -2.27 4.93
C ILE A 141 2.99 -2.13 5.19
N LYS A 142 3.81 -2.34 4.18
CA LYS A 142 5.27 -2.25 4.27
C LYS A 142 5.80 -0.87 3.91
N ALA A 143 5.33 -0.31 2.83
CA ALA A 143 5.71 1.02 2.34
C ALA A 143 4.70 1.52 1.32
N GLY A 144 4.83 2.78 0.94
CA GLY A 144 4.13 3.36 -0.19
C GLY A 144 5.07 4.21 -1.03
N PHE A 145 4.60 4.64 -2.19
CA PHE A 145 5.25 5.66 -2.99
C PHE A 145 4.18 6.60 -3.59
N ILE A 146 4.55 7.85 -3.75
CA ILE A 146 3.74 8.89 -4.42
C ILE A 146 4.70 9.68 -5.32
N ASP A 147 4.36 9.82 -6.59
CA ASP A 147 5.15 10.53 -7.60
C ASP A 147 6.63 10.08 -7.62
N GLY A 148 6.87 8.77 -7.45
CA GLY A 148 8.21 8.18 -7.41
C GLY A 148 8.95 8.30 -6.07
N LYS A 149 8.45 9.09 -5.11
CA LYS A 149 9.05 9.26 -3.78
C LYS A 149 8.56 8.19 -2.83
N LYS A 150 9.49 7.60 -2.07
CA LYS A 150 9.14 6.61 -1.04
C LYS A 150 8.41 7.27 0.13
N MET A 151 7.46 6.53 0.69
CA MET A 151 6.74 6.88 1.91
C MET A 151 6.91 5.81 2.98
N THR A 152 7.00 6.27 4.22
CA THR A 152 7.03 5.38 5.39
C THR A 152 5.64 4.84 5.70
N VAL A 153 5.57 3.76 6.47
CA VAL A 153 4.29 3.14 6.90
C VAL A 153 3.39 4.14 7.62
N ASP A 154 3.98 5.01 8.46
CA ASP A 154 3.22 6.00 9.22
C ASP A 154 2.60 7.09 8.32
N GLU A 155 3.31 7.48 7.27
CA GLU A 155 2.80 8.42 6.28
C GLU A 155 1.67 7.81 5.46
N VAL A 156 1.79 6.55 5.06
CA VAL A 156 0.71 5.82 4.37
C VAL A 156 -0.52 5.71 5.26
N LYS A 157 -0.36 5.43 6.55
CA LYS A 157 -1.48 5.41 7.51
C LYS A 157 -2.11 6.78 7.71
N LYS A 158 -1.33 7.87 7.73
CA LYS A 158 -1.87 9.24 7.76
C LYS A 158 -2.65 9.54 6.49
N LEU A 159 -2.12 9.15 5.34
CA LEU A 159 -2.78 9.30 4.05
C LEU A 159 -4.12 8.54 4.01
N ALA A 160 -4.15 7.31 4.52
CA ALA A 160 -5.36 6.50 4.59
C ALA A 160 -6.47 7.12 5.47
N LYS A 161 -6.09 7.88 6.50
CA LYS A 161 -7.05 8.62 7.36
C LYS A 161 -7.57 9.90 6.71
N THR A 162 -6.93 10.37 5.66
CA THR A 162 -7.34 11.60 4.96
C THR A 162 -8.61 11.30 4.16
N PRO A 163 -9.67 12.10 4.28
CA PRO A 163 -10.88 11.93 3.50
C PRO A 163 -10.65 12.26 2.02
N SER A 164 -11.59 11.85 1.16
CA SER A 164 -11.52 12.12 -0.27
C SER A 164 -11.47 13.63 -0.57
N ARG A 165 -10.97 13.98 -1.75
CA ARG A 165 -10.83 15.37 -2.20
C ARG A 165 -12.15 16.16 -2.12
N GLU A 166 -13.25 15.52 -2.50
CA GLU A 166 -14.59 16.12 -2.42
C GLU A 166 -15.03 16.37 -0.97
N THR A 167 -14.75 15.41 -0.08
CA THR A 167 -15.06 15.55 1.35
C THR A 167 -14.23 16.66 1.99
N LEU A 168 -12.95 16.82 1.61
CA LEU A 168 -12.09 17.91 2.08
C LEU A 168 -12.63 19.28 1.63
N LEU A 169 -13.07 19.42 0.38
CA LEU A 169 -13.69 20.65 -0.13
C LEU A 169 -15.00 20.95 0.61
N THR A 170 -15.81 19.91 0.86
CA THR A 170 -17.05 20.06 1.63
C THR A 170 -16.77 20.48 3.07
N GLN A 171 -15.76 19.90 3.73
CA GLN A 171 -15.35 20.29 5.08
C GLN A 171 -14.84 21.75 5.13
N LEU A 172 -14.08 22.17 4.12
CA LEU A 172 -13.64 23.56 4.01
C LEU A 172 -14.82 24.51 3.88
N ALA A 173 -15.75 24.24 2.97
CA ALA A 173 -16.96 25.05 2.77
C ALA A 173 -17.82 25.10 4.04
N PHE A 174 -17.98 23.95 4.71
CA PHE A 174 -18.70 23.88 5.98
C PHE A 174 -18.02 24.70 7.09
N GLY A 175 -16.67 24.61 7.20
CA GLY A 175 -15.90 25.39 8.18
C GLY A 175 -16.03 26.90 7.99
N LEU A 176 -16.05 27.36 6.74
CA LEU A 176 -16.28 28.77 6.43
C LEU A 176 -17.71 29.24 6.81
N ASN A 177 -18.71 28.39 6.62
CA ASN A 177 -20.09 28.69 6.97
C ASN A 177 -20.37 28.50 8.48
N ALA A 178 -19.58 27.72 9.20
CA ALA A 178 -19.81 27.38 10.60
C ALA A 178 -19.82 28.62 11.51
N THR A 179 -19.01 29.64 11.23
CA THR A 179 -18.97 30.87 11.99
C THR A 179 -20.26 31.66 11.86
N ILE A 180 -20.82 31.74 10.63
CA ILE A 180 -22.10 32.43 10.36
C ILE A 180 -23.26 31.64 10.96
N GLN A 181 -23.25 30.32 10.82
CA GLN A 181 -24.28 29.45 11.39
C GLN A 181 -24.28 29.51 12.92
N GLY A 182 -23.09 29.51 13.54
CA GLY A 182 -22.96 29.66 15.02
C GLY A 182 -23.60 30.95 15.54
N LEU A 183 -23.41 32.07 14.81
CA LEU A 183 -24.07 33.35 15.15
C LEU A 183 -25.58 33.23 15.00
N ALA A 184 -26.05 32.66 13.89
CA ALA A 184 -27.49 32.52 13.65
C ALA A 184 -28.16 31.61 14.72
N ILE A 185 -27.50 30.54 15.12
CA ILE A 185 -27.99 29.65 16.17
C ILE A 185 -28.03 30.39 17.52
N ALA A 186 -27.00 31.17 17.84
CA ALA A 186 -26.97 31.94 19.07
C ALA A 186 -28.12 33.01 19.12
N ILE A 187 -28.37 33.70 18.03
CA ILE A 187 -29.47 34.66 17.93
C ILE A 187 -30.82 33.93 18.08
N LYS A 188 -30.97 32.81 17.41
CA LYS A 188 -32.19 32.01 17.52
C LYS A 188 -32.42 31.49 18.95
N ALA A 189 -31.39 31.00 19.61
CA ALA A 189 -31.48 30.53 21.00
C ALA A 189 -31.86 31.69 21.98
N ILE A 190 -31.41 32.92 21.71
CA ILE A 190 -31.79 34.10 22.51
C ILE A 190 -33.27 34.44 22.24
N ALA A 191 -33.71 34.42 20.98
CA ALA A 191 -35.07 34.64 20.64
C ALA A 191 -36.03 33.61 21.23
N ASP A 192 -35.67 32.34 21.20
CA ASP A 192 -36.45 31.25 21.77
C ASP A 192 -36.57 31.41 23.29
N LYS A 193 -35.47 31.76 23.98
CA LYS A 193 -35.51 32.06 25.42
C LYS A 193 -36.34 33.26 25.81
N GLN A 194 -36.34 34.32 24.98
CA GLN A 194 -37.19 35.46 25.18
C GLN A 194 -38.66 35.17 24.96
N SER A 195 -39.01 34.31 24.02
CA SER A 195 -40.37 33.85 23.78
C SER A 195 -40.90 32.95 24.91
N GLU A 196 -40.06 32.10 25.48
CA GLU A 196 -40.40 31.26 26.63
C GLU A 196 -40.54 32.09 27.93
N GLY A 197 -39.67 33.11 28.12
CA GLY A 197 -39.74 34.03 29.26
C GLY A 197 -40.90 35.03 29.21
N ALA A 198 -41.45 35.33 28.03
CA ALA A 198 -42.63 36.21 27.88
C ALA A 198 -43.95 35.48 28.17
N GLY A 199 -43.96 34.14 28.26
CA GLY A 199 -45.14 33.34 28.57
C GLY A 199 -45.44 33.16 30.06
N GLU A 200 -44.52 33.57 30.93
CA GLU A 200 -44.67 33.43 32.40
C GLU A 200 -44.64 34.78 33.10
N ALA A 201 -45.62 35.64 32.77
CA ALA A 201 -45.99 36.75 33.60
C ALA A 201 -46.95 36.17 34.69
N PRO A 202 -46.61 36.23 36.00
CA PRO A 202 -47.55 35.83 37.04
C PRO A 202 -48.71 36.82 37.02
N ALA A 203 -49.92 36.30 36.80
CA ALA A 203 -51.13 36.99 37.19
C ALA A 203 -51.07 37.25 38.70
N ALA A 204 -50.70 38.47 39.09
CA ALA A 204 -50.83 38.95 40.45
C ALA A 204 -52.19 39.59 40.56
N GLU A 205 -52.95 39.06 41.44
CA GLU A 205 -54.14 39.54 42.11
C GLU A 205 -54.04 41.01 42.56
#